data_3c7045576c1b6d70a10a7a3b160bde68
#
_entry.id   3c7045576c1b6d70a10a7a3b160bde68
#
_cell.length_a   1.000
_cell.length_b   1.000
_cell.length_c   1.000
_cell.angle_alpha   90.00
_cell.angle_beta   90.00
_cell.angle_gamma   90.00
#
_symmetry.space_group_name_H-M   'P 1'
#
loop_
_entity.id
_entity.type
_entity.pdbx_description
1 polymer ?
#
loop_
_entity_poly.entity_id
_entity_poly.type
_entity_poly.pdbx_seq_one_letter_code
_entity_poly.pdbx_strand_id
1 'polypeptide(L)'
;GPKSAERLEQSGIRKLGDLHDWSAEALEAKLGSYGRKLKQFALGIDDRQVSKDGREAKSISSETTFAEDIDDRDRLHAALLSLAQEVGRSLRDEELVARTVTIKLRWSDFSMITRRVTISSATDLDQLIYNVAKSLFDRAWQTGLRVRLLGVGVSNLDSDGQQLSLFSQSGDRDHRVQEVLDDVRDRFGSSKTRWGREHSQPVGRWMREDGEML
;
A
#
# COMPACT_ATOMS: atom_id res chain seq x y z
N GLY A 1 3.48 8.27 -18.20
CA GLY A 1 2.03 8.40 -18.02
C GLY A 1 1.47 9.66 -18.69
N PRO A 2 0.14 9.87 -18.75
CA PRO A 2 -0.51 10.96 -19.51
C PRO A 2 0.02 12.36 -19.18
N LYS A 3 0.20 12.67 -17.89
CA LYS A 3 0.74 13.98 -17.47
C LYS A 3 2.17 14.26 -17.95
N SER A 4 3.00 13.21 -18.05
CA SER A 4 4.36 13.36 -18.58
C SER A 4 4.35 13.53 -20.10
N ALA A 5 3.46 12.81 -20.78
CA ALA A 5 3.25 12.95 -22.22
C ALA A 5 2.80 14.38 -22.56
N GLU A 6 1.78 14.88 -21.88
CA GLU A 6 1.28 16.24 -22.06
C GLU A 6 2.37 17.32 -21.88
N ARG A 7 3.20 17.21 -20.85
CA ARG A 7 4.32 18.14 -20.62
C ARG A 7 5.38 18.07 -21.71
N LEU A 8 5.65 16.88 -22.25
CA LEU A 8 6.56 16.69 -23.36
C LEU A 8 5.98 17.28 -24.65
N GLU A 9 4.71 17.03 -24.94
CA GLU A 9 4.00 17.57 -26.12
C GLU A 9 3.94 19.10 -26.11
N GLN A 10 3.68 19.72 -24.97
CA GLN A 10 3.73 21.18 -24.79
C GLN A 10 5.12 21.77 -25.08
N SER A 11 6.15 20.93 -25.00
CA SER A 11 7.53 21.30 -25.36
C SER A 11 7.91 20.90 -26.78
N GLY A 12 6.94 20.43 -27.61
CA GLY A 12 7.18 19.99 -28.98
C GLY A 12 7.81 18.60 -29.10
N ILE A 13 7.91 17.85 -27.99
CA ILE A 13 8.51 16.50 -27.94
C ILE A 13 7.38 15.47 -28.02
N ARG A 14 7.22 14.81 -29.16
CA ARG A 14 6.18 13.80 -29.42
C ARG A 14 6.74 12.39 -29.59
N LYS A 15 7.99 12.25 -29.95
CA LYS A 15 8.70 10.99 -30.17
C LYS A 15 10.13 11.06 -29.61
N LEU A 16 10.76 9.93 -29.41
CA LEU A 16 12.12 9.86 -28.86
C LEU A 16 13.15 10.63 -29.73
N GLY A 17 12.98 10.62 -31.05
CA GLY A 17 13.85 11.34 -31.94
C GLY A 17 13.88 12.85 -31.71
N ASP A 18 12.77 13.45 -31.28
CA ASP A 18 12.72 14.90 -31.02
C ASP A 18 13.63 15.31 -29.85
N LEU A 19 13.97 14.37 -28.95
CA LEU A 19 14.92 14.62 -27.86
C LEU A 19 16.36 14.83 -28.35
N HIS A 20 16.69 14.44 -29.58
CA HIS A 20 18.05 14.63 -30.15
C HIS A 20 18.37 16.11 -30.37
N ASP A 21 17.35 16.93 -30.60
CA ASP A 21 17.51 18.38 -30.86
C ASP A 21 17.62 19.20 -29.56
N TRP A 22 17.38 18.55 -28.40
CA TRP A 22 17.43 19.19 -27.09
C TRP A 22 18.77 18.94 -26.39
N SER A 23 19.33 19.97 -25.73
CA SER A 23 20.45 19.76 -24.81
C SER A 23 20.00 19.09 -23.52
N ALA A 24 20.94 18.39 -22.83
CA ALA A 24 20.64 17.75 -21.56
C ALA A 24 20.22 18.78 -20.48
N GLU A 25 20.85 19.96 -20.50
CA GLU A 25 20.57 21.07 -19.61
C GLU A 25 19.16 21.65 -19.82
N ALA A 26 18.76 21.83 -21.09
CA ALA A 26 17.43 22.33 -21.41
C ALA A 26 16.32 21.34 -21.00
N LEU A 27 16.56 20.05 -21.18
CA LEU A 27 15.63 19.00 -20.70
C LEU A 27 15.58 18.93 -19.18
N GLU A 28 16.72 19.08 -18.50
CA GLU A 28 16.76 19.11 -17.03
C GLU A 28 16.05 20.31 -16.46
N ALA A 29 16.20 21.50 -17.06
CA ALA A 29 15.47 22.70 -16.63
C ALA A 29 13.95 22.56 -16.73
N LYS A 30 13.47 21.81 -17.75
CA LYS A 30 12.00 21.61 -17.97
C LYS A 30 11.41 20.43 -17.18
N LEU A 31 12.15 19.34 -17.02
CA LEU A 31 11.68 18.05 -16.54
C LEU A 31 12.36 17.59 -15.23
N GLY A 32 13.26 18.43 -14.70
CA GLY A 32 14.10 18.06 -13.56
C GLY A 32 15.15 17.01 -13.93
N SER A 33 15.71 16.35 -12.93
CA SER A 33 16.76 15.31 -13.11
C SER A 33 16.36 14.17 -14.08
N TYR A 34 15.07 13.97 -14.28
CA TYR A 34 14.56 13.00 -15.25
C TYR A 34 14.84 13.41 -16.70
N GLY A 35 14.88 14.71 -17.00
CA GLY A 35 15.18 15.22 -18.36
C GLY A 35 16.53 14.78 -18.86
N ARG A 36 17.58 14.82 -18.02
CA ARG A 36 18.93 14.34 -18.36
C ARG A 36 18.94 12.83 -18.67
N LYS A 37 18.21 12.04 -17.88
CA LYS A 37 18.06 10.59 -18.12
C LYS A 37 17.31 10.31 -19.43
N LEU A 38 16.25 11.05 -19.72
CA LEU A 38 15.54 10.94 -20.99
C LEU A 38 16.43 11.17 -22.21
N LYS A 39 17.32 12.15 -22.15
CA LYS A 39 18.33 12.38 -23.21
C LYS A 39 19.23 11.19 -23.41
N GLN A 40 19.76 10.60 -22.33
CA GLN A 40 20.59 9.40 -22.38
C GLN A 40 19.84 8.23 -23.03
N PHE A 41 18.61 7.97 -22.58
CA PHE A 41 17.78 6.89 -23.15
C PHE A 41 17.48 7.09 -24.63
N ALA A 42 17.23 8.35 -25.07
CA ALA A 42 17.03 8.66 -26.48
C ALA A 42 18.27 8.41 -27.34
N LEU A 43 19.47 8.49 -26.75
CA LEU A 43 20.75 8.16 -27.36
C LEU A 43 21.11 6.66 -27.23
N GLY A 44 20.23 5.84 -26.64
CA GLY A 44 20.48 4.42 -26.41
C GLY A 44 21.46 4.15 -25.26
N ILE A 45 21.73 5.16 -24.41
CA ILE A 45 22.65 5.04 -23.28
C ILE A 45 21.83 4.71 -22.03
N ASP A 46 22.04 3.54 -21.47
CA ASP A 46 21.46 3.11 -20.20
C ASP A 46 22.50 2.29 -19.41
N ASP A 47 23.18 2.95 -18.50
CA ASP A 47 24.22 2.35 -17.67
C ASP A 47 23.66 1.66 -16.40
N ARG A 48 22.33 1.53 -16.28
CA ARG A 48 21.71 0.85 -15.15
C ARG A 48 22.06 -0.63 -15.19
N GLN A 49 22.64 -1.11 -14.12
CA GLN A 49 22.84 -2.55 -13.95
C GLN A 49 21.48 -3.23 -13.73
N VAL A 50 21.28 -4.37 -14.38
CA VAL A 50 20.18 -5.26 -14.06
C VAL A 50 20.51 -5.91 -12.72
N SER A 51 19.88 -5.41 -11.65
CA SER A 51 20.02 -6.01 -10.33
C SER A 51 19.19 -7.29 -10.29
N LYS A 52 19.83 -8.40 -9.91
CA LYS A 52 19.14 -9.64 -9.60
C LYS A 52 18.47 -9.58 -8.22
N ASP A 53 19.05 -8.77 -7.34
CA ASP A 53 18.52 -8.53 -6.01
C ASP A 53 17.45 -7.45 -6.16
N GLY A 54 16.20 -7.82 -5.93
CA GLY A 54 15.08 -6.89 -5.86
C GLY A 54 15.45 -5.75 -4.89
N ARG A 55 15.07 -4.52 -5.20
CA ARG A 55 15.20 -3.44 -4.22
C ARG A 55 14.44 -3.86 -2.97
N GLU A 56 15.11 -3.81 -1.82
CA GLU A 56 14.43 -3.99 -0.53
C GLU A 56 13.15 -3.16 -0.51
N ALA A 57 12.03 -3.79 -0.20
CA ALA A 57 10.76 -3.13 -0.10
C ALA A 57 10.87 -2.02 0.97
N LYS A 58 10.50 -0.80 0.63
CA LYS A 58 10.49 0.33 1.59
C LYS A 58 9.16 0.46 2.31
N SER A 59 8.11 -0.09 1.73
CA SER A 59 6.75 -0.10 2.25
C SER A 59 5.95 -1.20 1.59
N ILE A 60 4.97 -1.72 2.32
CA ILE A 60 3.96 -2.66 1.84
C ILE A 60 2.60 -2.01 2.09
N SER A 61 1.69 -2.07 1.11
CA SER A 61 0.37 -1.46 1.25
C SER A 61 -0.67 -2.20 0.42
N SER A 62 -1.90 -2.17 0.91
CA SER A 62 -3.09 -2.59 0.18
C SER A 62 -4.14 -1.50 0.24
N GLU A 63 -4.86 -1.29 -0.86
CA GLU A 63 -5.94 -0.31 -0.94
C GLU A 63 -7.11 -0.83 -1.79
N THR A 64 -8.30 -0.37 -1.47
CA THR A 64 -9.51 -0.69 -2.20
C THR A 64 -10.29 0.56 -2.56
N THR A 65 -10.80 0.61 -3.79
CA THR A 65 -11.75 1.62 -4.25
C THR A 65 -13.14 0.98 -4.21
N PHE A 66 -14.06 1.60 -3.51
CA PHE A 66 -15.42 1.09 -3.40
C PHE A 66 -16.21 1.37 -4.68
N ALA A 67 -17.06 0.42 -5.10
CA ALA A 67 -17.95 0.60 -6.23
C ALA A 67 -18.95 1.75 -5.98
N GLU A 68 -19.40 1.90 -4.72
CA GLU A 68 -20.20 3.01 -4.23
C GLU A 68 -19.53 3.62 -3.00
N ASP A 69 -19.55 4.95 -2.90
CA ASP A 69 -18.95 5.66 -1.76
C ASP A 69 -19.67 5.28 -0.44
N ILE A 70 -18.92 4.87 0.57
CA ILE A 70 -19.41 4.31 1.84
C ILE A 70 -19.36 5.36 2.94
N ASP A 71 -20.46 5.47 3.72
CA ASP A 71 -20.56 6.26 4.96
C ASP A 71 -20.89 5.40 6.19
N ASP A 72 -20.96 4.08 6.01
CA ASP A 72 -21.17 3.11 7.08
C ASP A 72 -19.85 2.77 7.76
N ARG A 73 -19.74 3.11 9.05
CA ARG A 73 -18.52 2.93 9.85
C ARG A 73 -18.13 1.47 10.00
N ASP A 74 -19.11 0.58 10.19
CA ASP A 74 -18.84 -0.84 10.43
C ASP A 74 -18.34 -1.52 9.15
N ARG A 75 -18.90 -1.16 8.00
CA ARG A 75 -18.40 -1.59 6.70
C ARG A 75 -16.97 -1.09 6.43
N LEU A 76 -16.67 0.16 6.80
CA LEU A 76 -15.32 0.71 6.65
C LEU A 76 -14.33 0.05 7.60
N HIS A 77 -14.73 -0.28 8.84
CA HIS A 77 -13.89 -1.06 9.76
C HIS A 77 -13.63 -2.49 9.25
N ALA A 78 -14.66 -3.15 8.65
CA ALA A 78 -14.47 -4.47 8.05
C ALA A 78 -13.47 -4.41 6.87
N ALA A 79 -13.57 -3.39 6.03
CA ALA A 79 -12.60 -3.16 4.95
C ALA A 79 -11.17 -2.89 5.48
N LEU A 80 -11.03 -2.07 6.54
CA LEU A 80 -9.73 -1.85 7.20
C LEU A 80 -9.12 -3.15 7.72
N LEU A 81 -9.96 -4.04 8.30
CA LEU A 81 -9.49 -5.34 8.80
C LEU A 81 -8.97 -6.21 7.65
N SER A 82 -9.71 -6.29 6.54
CA SER A 82 -9.28 -7.04 5.35
C SER A 82 -7.95 -6.52 4.81
N LEU A 83 -7.81 -5.19 4.64
CA LEU A 83 -6.57 -4.58 4.18
C LEU A 83 -5.40 -4.79 5.13
N ALA A 84 -5.64 -4.76 6.46
CA ALA A 84 -4.61 -5.04 7.46
C ALA A 84 -4.14 -6.50 7.39
N GLN A 85 -5.04 -7.44 7.13
CA GLN A 85 -4.72 -8.85 6.93
C GLN A 85 -3.86 -9.08 5.69
N GLU A 86 -4.18 -8.42 4.58
CA GLU A 86 -3.39 -8.49 3.34
C GLU A 86 -1.97 -7.95 3.57
N VAL A 87 -1.85 -6.82 4.26
CA VAL A 87 -0.55 -6.20 4.58
C VAL A 87 0.26 -7.06 5.54
N GLY A 88 -0.36 -7.58 6.61
CA GLY A 88 0.29 -8.44 7.58
C GLY A 88 0.78 -9.74 6.94
N ARG A 89 -0.04 -10.34 6.06
CA ARG A 89 0.38 -11.51 5.30
C ARG A 89 1.59 -11.22 4.41
N SER A 90 1.55 -10.11 3.64
CA SER A 90 2.69 -9.74 2.79
C SER A 90 3.97 -9.50 3.59
N LEU A 91 3.87 -8.96 4.81
CA LEU A 91 5.02 -8.84 5.72
C LEU A 91 5.61 -10.20 6.07
N ARG A 92 4.76 -11.16 6.45
CA ARG A 92 5.21 -12.52 6.82
C ARG A 92 5.76 -13.31 5.63
N ASP A 93 5.12 -13.19 4.46
CA ASP A 93 5.60 -13.82 3.22
C ASP A 93 7.01 -13.32 2.82
N GLU A 94 7.35 -12.07 3.17
CA GLU A 94 8.65 -11.47 2.94
C GLU A 94 9.60 -11.52 4.17
N GLU A 95 9.18 -12.18 5.26
CA GLU A 95 9.92 -12.26 6.53
C GLU A 95 10.27 -10.87 7.12
N LEU A 96 9.36 -9.91 6.96
CA LEU A 96 9.51 -8.52 7.40
C LEU A 96 8.57 -8.18 8.55
N VAL A 97 9.00 -7.22 9.36
CA VAL A 97 8.17 -6.53 10.35
C VAL A 97 8.18 -5.03 10.09
N ALA A 98 7.15 -4.32 10.56
CA ALA A 98 7.01 -2.89 10.32
C ALA A 98 6.78 -2.11 11.60
N ARG A 99 7.27 -0.86 11.64
CA ARG A 99 7.06 0.06 12.77
C ARG A 99 6.08 1.20 12.47
N THR A 100 5.85 1.53 11.22
CA THR A 100 4.97 2.64 10.87
C THR A 100 3.75 2.14 10.14
N VAL A 101 2.56 2.43 10.69
CA VAL A 101 1.28 2.14 10.05
C VAL A 101 0.70 3.43 9.49
N THR A 102 0.19 3.35 8.27
CA THR A 102 -0.37 4.46 7.52
C THR A 102 -1.76 4.09 7.02
N ILE A 103 -2.70 5.02 7.09
CA ILE A 103 -3.97 4.92 6.37
C ILE A 103 -4.05 5.98 5.27
N LYS A 104 -4.73 5.64 4.20
CA LYS A 104 -5.05 6.53 3.08
C LYS A 104 -6.57 6.55 2.91
N LEU A 105 -7.14 7.73 2.90
CA LEU A 105 -8.57 7.94 2.69
C LEU A 105 -8.76 8.89 1.51
N ARG A 106 -9.62 8.51 0.58
CA ARG A 106 -10.14 9.41 -0.46
C ARG A 106 -11.63 9.55 -0.26
N TRP A 107 -12.09 10.77 -0.22
CA TRP A 107 -13.50 11.11 -0.04
C TRP A 107 -14.23 11.12 -1.40
N SER A 108 -15.56 11.23 -1.36
CA SER A 108 -16.42 11.33 -2.55
C SER A 108 -16.10 12.53 -3.45
N ASP A 109 -15.58 13.63 -2.90
CA ASP A 109 -15.13 14.80 -3.62
C ASP A 109 -13.72 14.65 -4.24
N PHE A 110 -13.14 13.43 -4.19
CA PHE A 110 -11.78 13.08 -4.60
C PHE A 110 -10.66 13.71 -3.79
N SER A 111 -10.94 14.52 -2.79
CA SER A 111 -9.91 14.95 -1.83
C SER A 111 -9.37 13.75 -1.08
N MET A 112 -8.09 13.82 -0.70
CA MET A 112 -7.37 12.69 -0.11
C MET A 112 -6.59 13.12 1.11
N ILE A 113 -6.63 12.29 2.13
CA ILE A 113 -5.81 12.44 3.32
C ILE A 113 -5.00 11.18 3.59
N THR A 114 -3.85 11.35 4.20
CA THR A 114 -3.01 10.28 4.72
C THR A 114 -2.71 10.56 6.19
N ARG A 115 -2.81 9.53 7.03
CA ARG A 115 -2.45 9.59 8.45
C ARG A 115 -1.54 8.43 8.78
N ARG A 116 -0.52 8.69 9.60
CA ARG A 116 0.43 7.65 9.99
C ARG A 116 0.84 7.79 11.45
N VAL A 117 1.25 6.69 12.03
CA VAL A 117 1.85 6.62 13.36
C VAL A 117 2.95 5.56 13.37
N THR A 118 4.02 5.87 14.09
CA THR A 118 5.12 4.91 14.35
C THR A 118 4.92 4.34 15.75
N ILE A 119 4.87 3.00 15.83
CA ILE A 119 4.72 2.23 17.06
C ILE A 119 6.10 1.88 17.64
N SER A 120 6.15 1.65 18.94
CA SER A 120 7.40 1.36 19.65
C SER A 120 8.00 -0.01 19.27
N SER A 121 7.15 -1.02 19.09
CA SER A 121 7.56 -2.38 18.70
C SER A 121 7.19 -2.67 17.28
N ALA A 122 8.11 -3.25 16.50
CA ALA A 122 7.81 -3.72 15.15
C ALA A 122 6.81 -4.88 15.18
N THR A 123 6.01 -5.04 14.13
CA THR A 123 4.97 -6.08 14.07
C THR A 123 4.68 -6.50 12.63
N ASP A 124 4.23 -7.73 12.49
CA ASP A 124 3.61 -8.34 11.31
C ASP A 124 2.20 -8.88 11.61
N LEU A 125 1.72 -8.66 12.85
CA LEU A 125 0.42 -9.15 13.32
C LEU A 125 -0.74 -8.33 12.73
N ASP A 126 -1.65 -8.99 12.02
CA ASP A 126 -2.85 -8.42 11.41
C ASP A 126 -3.64 -7.57 12.41
N GLN A 127 -3.87 -8.11 13.62
CA GLN A 127 -4.70 -7.47 14.63
C GLN A 127 -4.07 -6.17 15.16
N LEU A 128 -2.75 -6.13 15.29
CA LEU A 128 -2.07 -4.92 15.76
C LEU A 128 -2.10 -3.84 14.68
N ILE A 129 -1.81 -4.21 13.43
CA ILE A 129 -1.90 -3.30 12.27
C ILE A 129 -3.33 -2.75 12.17
N TYR A 130 -4.35 -3.62 12.27
CA TYR A 130 -5.75 -3.21 12.26
C TYR A 130 -6.11 -2.23 13.38
N ASN A 131 -5.72 -2.53 14.62
CA ASN A 131 -6.05 -1.66 15.77
C ASN A 131 -5.46 -0.25 15.61
N VAL A 132 -4.23 -0.17 15.10
CA VAL A 132 -3.57 1.10 14.82
C VAL A 132 -4.27 1.83 13.67
N ALA A 133 -4.53 1.13 12.56
CA ALA A 133 -5.22 1.69 11.40
C ALA A 133 -6.64 2.18 11.77
N LYS A 134 -7.38 1.39 12.56
CA LYS A 134 -8.70 1.75 13.09
C LYS A 134 -8.64 3.03 13.94
N SER A 135 -7.66 3.15 14.84
CA SER A 135 -7.49 4.35 15.66
C SER A 135 -7.21 5.60 14.82
N LEU A 136 -6.39 5.47 13.76
CA LEU A 136 -6.12 6.56 12.82
C LEU A 136 -7.37 6.94 12.03
N PHE A 137 -8.13 5.95 11.58
CA PHE A 137 -9.39 6.13 10.85
C PHE A 137 -10.42 6.85 11.72
N ASP A 138 -10.67 6.37 12.94
CA ASP A 138 -11.66 6.93 13.85
C ASP A 138 -11.38 8.40 14.25
N ARG A 139 -10.12 8.83 14.20
CA ARG A 139 -9.73 10.24 14.39
C ARG A 139 -9.90 11.10 13.15
N ALA A 140 -9.86 10.48 11.97
CA ALA A 140 -9.87 11.19 10.70
C ALA A 140 -11.27 11.26 10.07
N TRP A 141 -12.08 10.22 10.27
CA TRP A 141 -13.42 10.10 9.71
C TRP A 141 -14.46 10.76 10.60
N GLN A 142 -15.44 11.41 9.97
CA GLN A 142 -16.59 12.03 10.63
C GLN A 142 -17.88 11.50 9.98
N THR A 143 -18.92 11.36 10.78
CA THR A 143 -20.25 10.94 10.30
C THR A 143 -20.72 11.83 9.14
N GLY A 144 -21.19 11.20 8.07
CA GLY A 144 -21.64 11.87 6.86
C GLY A 144 -20.57 12.07 5.80
N LEU A 145 -19.28 11.82 6.11
CA LEU A 145 -18.24 11.79 5.10
C LEU A 145 -18.22 10.43 4.39
N ARG A 146 -18.45 10.46 3.08
CA ARG A 146 -18.44 9.28 2.24
C ARG A 146 -17.02 8.97 1.76
N VAL A 147 -16.60 7.73 1.96
CA VAL A 147 -15.27 7.22 1.59
C VAL A 147 -15.36 6.51 0.25
N ARG A 148 -14.58 6.96 -0.70
CA ARG A 148 -14.42 6.37 -2.03
C ARG A 148 -13.28 5.35 -2.10
N LEU A 149 -12.18 5.60 -1.40
CA LEU A 149 -11.01 4.72 -1.34
C LEU A 149 -10.49 4.67 0.08
N LEU A 150 -10.14 3.46 0.49
CA LEU A 150 -9.50 3.16 1.76
C LEU A 150 -8.22 2.36 1.51
N GLY A 151 -7.13 2.73 2.18
CA GLY A 151 -5.86 2.02 2.11
C GLY A 151 -5.21 1.87 3.46
N VAL A 152 -4.51 0.76 3.64
CA VAL A 152 -3.61 0.49 4.78
C VAL A 152 -2.23 0.22 4.22
N GLY A 153 -1.21 0.81 4.84
CA GLY A 153 0.17 0.59 4.45
C GLY A 153 1.08 0.59 5.65
N VAL A 154 2.24 -0.03 5.50
CA VAL A 154 3.28 -0.09 6.50
C VAL A 154 4.63 0.30 5.92
N SER A 155 5.50 0.86 6.76
CA SER A 155 6.85 1.25 6.39
C SER A 155 7.77 1.19 7.61
N ASN A 156 9.05 1.59 7.45
CA ASN A 156 10.10 1.29 8.41
C ASN A 156 10.17 -0.22 8.63
N LEU A 157 10.40 -0.91 7.50
CA LEU A 157 10.49 -2.36 7.44
C LEU A 157 11.86 -2.80 7.95
N ASP A 158 11.88 -3.96 8.62
CA ASP A 158 13.07 -4.56 9.20
C ASP A 158 12.98 -6.09 9.04
N SER A 159 14.05 -6.74 8.62
CA SER A 159 14.16 -8.20 8.51
C SER A 159 14.66 -8.86 9.81
N ASP A 160 15.34 -8.10 10.68
CA ASP A 160 15.89 -8.61 11.95
C ASP A 160 14.91 -8.47 13.15
N GLY A 161 13.66 -8.17 12.85
CA GLY A 161 12.71 -7.53 13.76
C GLY A 161 12.05 -8.37 14.81
N GLN A 162 12.36 -9.64 15.00
CA GLN A 162 11.93 -10.36 16.19
C GLN A 162 13.04 -10.42 17.25
N GLN A 163 13.41 -9.28 17.79
CA GLN A 163 13.95 -9.31 19.12
C GLN A 163 12.81 -9.75 20.06
N LEU A 164 12.71 -11.07 20.24
CA LEU A 164 11.81 -11.68 21.22
C LEU A 164 12.06 -10.98 22.56
N SER A 165 11.10 -10.19 23.00
CA SER A 165 11.12 -9.66 24.35
C SER A 165 11.07 -10.88 25.27
N LEU A 166 12.16 -11.16 25.95
CA LEU A 166 12.29 -12.28 26.92
C LEU A 166 11.18 -12.27 28.01
N PHE A 167 10.32 -11.25 28.03
CA PHE A 167 9.31 -11.01 29.05
C PHE A 167 7.87 -10.91 28.55
N SER A 168 7.59 -11.06 27.26
CA SER A 168 6.21 -10.95 26.74
C SER A 168 5.67 -12.32 26.29
N GLN A 169 5.08 -13.07 27.21
CA GLN A 169 4.34 -14.32 26.92
C GLN A 169 3.11 -14.13 26.02
N SER A 170 2.61 -12.90 25.84
CA SER A 170 1.47 -12.62 24.97
C SER A 170 1.82 -12.62 23.47
N GLY A 171 3.03 -12.20 23.11
CA GLY A 171 3.46 -12.15 21.70
C GLY A 171 3.54 -13.54 21.06
N ASP A 172 4.06 -14.53 21.75
CA ASP A 172 4.20 -15.91 21.26
C ASP A 172 2.84 -16.56 20.94
N ARG A 173 1.81 -16.27 21.74
CA ARG A 173 0.47 -16.80 21.50
C ARG A 173 -0.18 -16.18 20.28
N ASP A 174 -0.05 -14.88 20.11
CA ASP A 174 -0.64 -14.16 18.99
C ASP A 174 0.02 -14.57 17.67
N HIS A 175 1.34 -14.77 17.63
CA HIS A 175 2.04 -15.31 16.47
C HIS A 175 1.61 -16.74 16.12
N ARG A 176 1.49 -17.64 17.10
CA ARG A 176 1.00 -19.02 16.85
C ARG A 176 -0.43 -19.04 16.28
N VAL A 177 -1.30 -18.18 16.80
CA VAL A 177 -2.67 -18.04 16.26
C VAL A 177 -2.62 -17.54 14.83
N GLN A 178 -1.75 -16.57 14.53
CA GLN A 178 -1.60 -16.02 13.20
C GLN A 178 -1.07 -17.06 12.21
N GLU A 179 -0.05 -17.85 12.58
CA GLU A 179 0.48 -18.95 11.76
C GLU A 179 -0.59 -19.98 11.41
N VAL A 180 -1.40 -20.38 12.40
CA VAL A 180 -2.51 -21.33 12.18
C VAL A 180 -3.57 -20.73 11.23
N LEU A 181 -3.88 -19.44 11.36
CA LEU A 181 -4.82 -18.75 10.47
C LEU A 181 -4.28 -18.67 9.03
N ASP A 182 -3.02 -18.40 8.87
CA ASP A 182 -2.38 -18.35 7.55
C ASP A 182 -2.34 -19.75 6.91
N ASP A 183 -2.00 -20.79 7.67
CA ASP A 183 -2.06 -22.20 7.22
C ASP A 183 -3.47 -22.61 6.74
N VAL A 184 -4.50 -22.20 7.47
CA VAL A 184 -5.89 -22.49 7.09
C VAL A 184 -6.29 -21.72 5.84
N ARG A 185 -5.87 -20.46 5.69
CA ARG A 185 -6.12 -19.66 4.49
C ARG A 185 -5.42 -20.24 3.26
N ASP A 186 -4.19 -20.73 3.42
CA ASP A 186 -3.44 -21.35 2.32
C ASP A 186 -4.09 -22.64 1.83
N ARG A 187 -4.64 -23.46 2.73
CA ARG A 187 -5.28 -24.73 2.39
C ARG A 187 -6.69 -24.59 1.85
N PHE A 188 -7.46 -23.61 2.35
CA PHE A 188 -8.90 -23.50 2.10
C PHE A 188 -9.32 -22.20 1.41
N GLY A 189 -8.38 -21.29 1.15
CA GLY A 189 -8.63 -19.97 0.60
C GLY A 189 -9.01 -18.91 1.65
N SER A 190 -8.65 -17.67 1.36
CA SER A 190 -8.85 -16.52 2.28
C SER A 190 -10.31 -16.24 2.62
N SER A 191 -11.25 -16.65 1.77
CA SER A 191 -12.70 -16.46 1.97
C SER A 191 -13.31 -17.39 3.03
N LYS A 192 -12.61 -18.43 3.48
CA LYS A 192 -13.14 -19.45 4.40
C LYS A 192 -12.89 -19.14 5.88
N THR A 193 -11.93 -18.25 6.17
CA THR A 193 -11.64 -17.83 7.55
C THR A 193 -11.97 -16.36 7.71
N ARG A 194 -12.87 -16.03 8.64
CA ARG A 194 -13.27 -14.66 8.98
C ARG A 194 -13.20 -14.46 10.49
N TRP A 195 -12.76 -13.29 10.90
CA TRP A 195 -12.88 -12.90 12.30
C TRP A 195 -14.35 -12.71 12.66
N GLY A 196 -14.77 -13.11 13.88
CA GLY A 196 -16.17 -13.09 14.30
C GLY A 196 -16.90 -11.73 14.18
N ARG A 197 -16.19 -10.64 14.02
CA ARG A 197 -16.75 -9.30 13.74
C ARG A 197 -17.08 -9.04 12.26
N GLU A 198 -16.63 -9.89 11.35
CA GLU A 198 -16.91 -9.76 9.90
C GLU A 198 -18.31 -10.31 9.54
N HIS A 199 -19.07 -10.82 10.51
CA HIS A 199 -20.33 -11.56 10.28
C HIS A 199 -21.54 -10.67 10.01
N SER A 200 -21.41 -9.35 9.98
CA SER A 200 -22.53 -8.46 9.66
C SER A 200 -22.41 -7.95 8.22
N GLN A 201 -23.05 -8.67 7.31
CA GLN A 201 -23.32 -8.42 5.89
C GLN A 201 -22.24 -8.83 4.88
N PRO A 202 -22.62 -9.38 3.72
CA PRO A 202 -21.69 -9.66 2.63
C PRO A 202 -21.12 -8.35 2.14
N VAL A 203 -19.83 -8.19 2.31
CA VAL A 203 -19.05 -7.11 1.72
C VAL A 203 -19.21 -7.25 0.20
N GLY A 204 -19.80 -6.26 -0.46
CA GLY A 204 -20.00 -6.27 -1.89
C GLY A 204 -18.69 -6.56 -2.64
N ARG A 205 -18.81 -7.24 -3.77
CA ARG A 205 -17.66 -7.59 -4.64
C ARG A 205 -16.74 -6.37 -4.83
N TRP A 206 -15.49 -6.53 -4.45
CA TRP A 206 -14.45 -5.53 -4.61
C TRP A 206 -13.85 -5.64 -6.02
N MET A 207 -13.60 -4.54 -6.70
CA MET A 207 -12.80 -4.51 -7.92
C MET A 207 -11.35 -4.15 -7.56
N ARG A 208 -10.39 -4.92 -8.04
CA ARG A 208 -8.99 -4.53 -8.07
C ARG A 208 -8.74 -3.60 -9.26
N GLU A 209 -7.66 -2.81 -9.23
CA GLU A 209 -7.28 -1.92 -10.33
C GLU A 209 -7.03 -2.65 -11.66
N ASP A 210 -6.80 -3.97 -11.64
CA ASP A 210 -6.64 -4.84 -12.81
C ASP A 210 -7.98 -5.33 -13.42
N GLY A 211 -9.13 -4.99 -12.83
CA GLY A 211 -10.45 -5.29 -13.37
C GLY A 211 -10.96 -6.71 -13.13
N GLU A 212 -10.26 -7.54 -12.35
CA GLU A 212 -10.75 -8.86 -11.95
C GLU A 212 -11.73 -8.78 -10.76
N MET A 213 -12.84 -9.52 -10.87
CA MET A 213 -13.84 -9.68 -9.80
C MET A 213 -13.40 -10.79 -8.85
N LEU A 214 -13.38 -10.49 -7.57
CA LEU A 214 -13.27 -11.47 -6.49
C LEU A 214 -14.62 -12.04 -6.11
#